data_e4bb616646457b531e82bcff01d5da2d
#
_entry.id   e4bb616646457b531e82bcff01d5da2d
#
_cell.length_a   1.000
_cell.length_b   1.000
_cell.length_c   1.000
_cell.angle_alpha   90.00
_cell.angle_beta   90.00
_cell.angle_gamma   90.00
#
_symmetry.space_group_name_H-M   'P 1'
#
loop_
_entity.id
_entity.type
_entity.pdbx_description
1 polymer ?
#
loop_
_entity_poly.entity_id
_entity_poly.type
_entity_poly.pdbx_seq_one_letter_code
_entity_poly.pdbx_strand_id
1 'polypeptide(L)'
;MVPVIWVPPAHVRNLRYQLSQRRQLVGMHSQTVNRLHSVAHRHHLSHPRGKRFNQKNTQWQQDDVLSDSEKFQLELDMNTKKHLYEQAERITTRLARMSHQKPWAESMMYLMQLPGFGVITGMTVLGAIGEITRFESPRHLASYSGLIPGLEQSGEKLRGKKITKEGRKDLRWAIQSSWTNGGGSSPAGREV
;
A
#
# COMPACT_ATOMS: atom_id res chain seq x y z
N MET A 1 -8.07 34.06 13.82
CA MET A 1 -7.19 33.12 14.54
C MET A 1 -6.66 32.14 13.54
N VAL A 2 -5.34 32.08 13.29
CA VAL A 2 -4.76 31.09 12.35
C VAL A 2 -4.73 29.73 13.06
N PRO A 3 -5.28 28.65 12.49
CA PRO A 3 -5.24 27.36 13.15
C PRO A 3 -3.78 26.88 13.31
N VAL A 4 -3.45 26.40 14.49
CA VAL A 4 -2.12 25.83 14.77
C VAL A 4 -1.96 24.56 13.96
N ILE A 5 -1.07 24.58 12.98
CA ILE A 5 -0.76 23.40 12.15
C ILE A 5 0.26 22.53 12.89
N TRP A 6 -0.10 21.28 13.15
CA TRP A 6 0.84 20.32 13.72
C TRP A 6 1.95 19.97 12.73
N VAL A 7 3.19 20.24 13.12
CA VAL A 7 4.39 19.89 12.34
C VAL A 7 4.96 18.58 12.87
N PRO A 8 5.04 17.53 12.02
CA PRO A 8 5.58 16.25 12.46
C PRO A 8 7.03 16.35 12.94
N PRO A 9 7.40 15.70 14.07
CA PRO A 9 8.78 15.59 14.49
C PRO A 9 9.68 14.95 13.43
N ALA A 10 10.99 15.15 13.50
CA ALA A 10 11.96 14.67 12.51
C ALA A 10 11.88 13.16 12.27
N HIS A 11 11.75 12.36 13.34
CA HIS A 11 11.63 10.89 13.22
C HIS A 11 10.37 10.46 12.47
N VAL A 12 9.23 11.16 12.66
CA VAL A 12 7.99 10.91 11.91
C VAL A 12 8.15 11.30 10.45
N ARG A 13 8.78 12.44 10.15
CA ARG A 13 9.05 12.86 8.76
C ARG A 13 9.94 11.84 8.04
N ASN A 14 11.00 11.35 8.70
CA ASN A 14 11.89 10.34 8.15
C ASN A 14 11.17 9.02 7.87
N LEU A 15 10.29 8.59 8.78
CA LEU A 15 9.46 7.40 8.55
C LEU A 15 8.53 7.58 7.34
N ARG A 16 7.83 8.71 7.26
CA ARG A 16 6.93 9.03 6.13
C ARG A 16 7.70 9.05 4.80
N TYR A 17 8.91 9.57 4.78
CA TYR A 17 9.76 9.58 3.59
C TYR A 17 10.08 8.17 3.13
N GLN A 18 10.53 7.28 4.02
CA GLN A 18 10.84 5.89 3.68
C GLN A 18 9.61 5.11 3.20
N LEU A 19 8.45 5.29 3.86
CA LEU A 19 7.19 4.68 3.43
C LEU A 19 6.75 5.17 2.04
N SER A 20 6.93 6.46 1.76
CA SER A 20 6.65 7.05 0.45
C SER A 20 7.55 6.48 -0.64
N GLN A 21 8.85 6.40 -0.39
CA GLN A 21 9.81 5.80 -1.32
C GLN A 21 9.47 4.33 -1.61
N ARG A 22 9.21 3.53 -0.57
CA ARG A 22 8.79 2.14 -0.74
C ARG A 22 7.54 2.03 -1.61
N ARG A 23 6.53 2.86 -1.36
CA ARG A 23 5.28 2.87 -2.14
C ARG A 23 5.54 3.19 -3.62
N GLN A 24 6.41 4.15 -3.88
CA GLN A 24 6.81 4.51 -5.25
C GLN A 24 7.48 3.33 -5.95
N LEU A 25 8.45 2.67 -5.32
CA LEU A 25 9.14 1.51 -5.89
C LEU A 25 8.18 0.34 -6.17
N VAL A 26 7.27 0.05 -5.24
CA VAL A 26 6.23 -0.98 -5.44
C VAL A 26 5.27 -0.61 -6.57
N GLY A 27 4.92 0.67 -6.70
CA GLY A 27 4.11 1.16 -7.82
C GLY A 27 4.81 0.99 -9.17
N MET A 28 6.08 1.37 -9.27
CA MET A 28 6.90 1.18 -10.48
C MET A 28 7.08 -0.31 -10.81
N HIS A 29 7.30 -1.15 -9.79
CA HIS A 29 7.36 -2.60 -9.97
C HIS A 29 6.05 -3.15 -10.56
N SER A 30 4.91 -2.74 -10.03
CA SER A 30 3.59 -3.17 -10.54
C SER A 30 3.36 -2.70 -11.98
N GLN A 31 3.76 -1.48 -12.33
CA GLN A 31 3.69 -0.97 -13.71
C GLN A 31 4.56 -1.81 -14.66
N THR A 32 5.78 -2.16 -14.24
CA THR A 32 6.68 -3.02 -15.04
C THR A 32 6.08 -4.42 -15.23
N VAL A 33 5.50 -5.01 -14.18
CA VAL A 33 4.79 -6.29 -14.26
C VAL A 33 3.61 -6.20 -15.24
N ASN A 34 2.84 -5.11 -15.21
CA ASN A 34 1.73 -4.91 -16.15
C ASN A 34 2.20 -4.79 -17.60
N ARG A 35 3.35 -4.14 -17.87
CA ARG A 35 3.95 -4.11 -19.22
C ARG A 35 4.32 -5.51 -19.69
N LEU A 36 4.97 -6.32 -18.85
CA LEU A 36 5.29 -7.71 -19.16
C LEU A 36 4.03 -8.52 -19.51
N HIS A 37 2.96 -8.36 -18.71
CA HIS A 37 1.68 -9.03 -18.98
C HIS A 37 1.01 -8.53 -20.26
N SER A 38 1.14 -7.26 -20.62
CA SER A 38 0.56 -6.70 -21.83
C SER A 38 1.20 -7.27 -23.10
N VAL A 39 2.51 -7.54 -23.08
CA VAL A 39 3.19 -8.24 -24.19
C VAL A 39 2.64 -9.67 -24.33
N ALA A 40 2.56 -10.41 -23.22
CA ALA A 40 1.99 -11.76 -23.25
C ALA A 40 0.56 -11.79 -23.80
N HIS A 41 -0.25 -10.79 -23.42
CA HIS A 41 -1.64 -10.69 -23.85
C HIS A 41 -1.78 -10.41 -25.36
N ARG A 42 -0.94 -9.54 -25.92
CA ARG A 42 -0.94 -9.23 -27.38
C ARG A 42 -0.64 -10.46 -28.23
N HIS A 43 0.21 -11.32 -27.76
CA HIS A 43 0.61 -12.52 -28.48
C HIS A 43 -0.17 -13.78 -28.10
N HIS A 44 -1.31 -13.62 -27.39
CA HIS A 44 -2.15 -14.74 -26.91
C HIS A 44 -1.36 -15.83 -26.18
N LEU A 45 -0.29 -15.44 -25.53
CA LEU A 45 0.56 -16.37 -24.82
C LEU A 45 -0.14 -16.75 -23.51
N SER A 46 -0.85 -17.89 -23.53
CA SER A 46 -1.55 -18.42 -22.35
C SER A 46 -0.56 -18.86 -21.27
N HIS A 47 -0.77 -18.41 -20.04
CA HIS A 47 0.10 -18.74 -18.92
C HIS A 47 -0.64 -18.89 -17.61
N PRO A 48 -0.23 -19.85 -16.77
CA PRO A 48 -0.63 -19.88 -15.39
C PRO A 48 -0.21 -18.56 -14.72
N ARG A 49 -1.15 -17.91 -14.03
CA ARG A 49 -0.92 -16.62 -13.35
C ARG A 49 0.40 -16.62 -12.58
N GLY A 50 1.27 -15.69 -12.89
CA GLY A 50 2.48 -15.40 -12.11
C GLY A 50 3.76 -16.16 -12.46
N LYS A 51 3.75 -17.14 -13.38
CA LYS A 51 4.92 -18.02 -13.62
C LYS A 51 5.75 -17.69 -14.87
N ARG A 52 5.21 -17.02 -15.89
CA ARG A 52 5.92 -16.81 -17.17
C ARG A 52 7.13 -15.91 -17.05
N PHE A 53 6.96 -14.78 -16.44
CA PHE A 53 8.03 -13.80 -16.27
C PHE A 53 8.72 -13.94 -14.91
N ASN A 54 8.99 -15.17 -14.50
CA ASN A 54 9.88 -15.46 -13.38
C ASN A 54 11.31 -15.59 -13.91
N GLN A 55 12.32 -15.14 -13.13
CA GLN A 55 13.73 -15.17 -13.53
C GLN A 55 14.25 -16.55 -13.96
N LYS A 56 13.55 -17.64 -13.55
CA LYS A 56 13.90 -19.01 -13.92
C LYS A 56 13.27 -19.48 -15.23
N ASN A 57 12.34 -18.71 -15.80
CA ASN A 57 11.63 -19.11 -17.02
C ASN A 57 12.04 -18.20 -18.18
N THR A 58 13.00 -18.66 -18.97
CA THR A 58 13.52 -17.99 -20.16
C THR A 58 12.89 -18.50 -21.46
N GLN A 59 11.86 -19.37 -21.40
CA GLN A 59 11.23 -19.97 -22.60
C GLN A 59 10.69 -18.93 -23.58
N TRP A 60 10.32 -17.74 -23.10
CA TRP A 60 9.90 -16.62 -23.95
C TRP A 60 11.00 -16.14 -24.91
N GLN A 61 12.30 -16.37 -24.59
CA GLN A 61 13.42 -16.00 -25.47
C GLN A 61 13.47 -16.87 -26.73
N GLN A 62 12.90 -18.07 -26.67
CA GLN A 62 12.87 -19.04 -27.77
C GLN A 62 11.52 -19.02 -28.52
N ASP A 63 10.61 -18.13 -28.13
CA ASP A 63 9.27 -18.04 -28.68
C ASP A 63 9.34 -17.29 -30.04
N ASP A 64 9.08 -17.99 -31.14
CA ASP A 64 9.15 -17.45 -32.51
C ASP A 64 8.06 -16.40 -32.80
N VAL A 65 7.05 -16.31 -31.93
CA VAL A 65 5.97 -15.33 -32.04
C VAL A 65 6.42 -13.91 -31.65
N LEU A 66 7.50 -13.80 -30.88
CA LEU A 66 8.06 -12.51 -30.43
C LEU A 66 9.15 -12.01 -31.38
N SER A 67 9.04 -10.76 -31.80
CA SER A 67 10.12 -10.09 -32.52
C SER A 67 11.37 -9.86 -31.63
N ASP A 68 12.52 -9.69 -32.24
CA ASP A 68 13.78 -9.41 -31.52
C ASP A 68 13.68 -8.15 -30.65
N SER A 69 12.99 -7.12 -31.14
CA SER A 69 12.73 -5.90 -30.36
C SER A 69 11.88 -6.14 -29.13
N GLU A 70 10.88 -7.03 -29.22
CA GLU A 70 10.05 -7.39 -28.06
C GLU A 70 10.80 -8.26 -27.06
N LYS A 71 11.61 -9.18 -27.54
CA LYS A 71 12.51 -9.98 -26.69
C LYS A 71 13.46 -9.08 -25.90
N PHE A 72 14.09 -8.11 -26.56
CA PHE A 72 14.96 -7.12 -25.92
C PHE A 72 14.20 -6.27 -24.88
N GLN A 73 13.01 -5.78 -25.23
CA GLN A 73 12.18 -5.02 -24.28
C GLN A 73 11.77 -5.84 -23.05
N LEU A 74 11.42 -7.11 -23.24
CA LEU A 74 11.09 -8.02 -22.14
C LEU A 74 12.29 -8.23 -21.21
N GLU A 75 13.49 -8.37 -21.75
CA GLU A 75 14.70 -8.50 -20.96
C GLU A 75 14.96 -7.26 -20.10
N LEU A 76 14.84 -6.06 -20.69
CA LEU A 76 14.95 -4.80 -19.94
C LEU A 76 13.90 -4.68 -18.84
N ASP A 77 12.65 -5.01 -19.12
CA ASP A 77 11.57 -4.97 -18.13
C ASP A 77 11.75 -6.03 -17.03
N MET A 78 12.28 -7.21 -17.35
CA MET A 78 12.61 -8.24 -16.35
C MET A 78 13.73 -7.77 -15.39
N ASN A 79 14.78 -7.17 -15.93
CA ASN A 79 15.87 -6.61 -15.13
C ASN A 79 15.39 -5.44 -14.26
N THR A 80 14.58 -4.56 -14.82
CA THR A 80 13.94 -3.44 -14.10
C THR A 80 13.05 -3.95 -12.97
N LYS A 81 12.19 -4.93 -13.24
CA LYS A 81 11.33 -5.58 -12.24
C LYS A 81 12.14 -6.12 -11.07
N LYS A 82 13.23 -6.85 -11.36
CA LYS A 82 14.13 -7.40 -10.33
C LYS A 82 14.73 -6.29 -9.47
N HIS A 83 15.30 -5.29 -10.11
CA HIS A 83 15.93 -4.16 -9.42
C HIS A 83 14.95 -3.42 -8.50
N LEU A 84 13.77 -3.09 -8.99
CA LEU A 84 12.74 -2.40 -8.22
C LEU A 84 12.28 -3.22 -7.01
N TYR A 85 12.13 -4.54 -7.17
CA TYR A 85 11.81 -5.44 -6.07
C TYR A 85 12.90 -5.42 -4.99
N GLU A 86 14.17 -5.58 -5.38
CA GLU A 86 15.31 -5.56 -4.46
C GLU A 86 15.41 -4.24 -3.68
N GLN A 87 15.19 -3.10 -4.35
CA GLN A 87 15.20 -1.80 -3.68
C GLN A 87 14.03 -1.66 -2.69
N ALA A 88 12.84 -2.11 -3.07
CA ALA A 88 11.68 -2.11 -2.17
C ALA A 88 11.91 -3.00 -0.93
N GLU A 89 12.53 -4.17 -1.10
CA GLU A 89 12.89 -5.08 -0.01
C GLU A 89 13.95 -4.50 0.93
N ARG A 90 14.93 -3.77 0.42
CA ARG A 90 15.90 -3.04 1.26
C ARG A 90 15.22 -2.05 2.19
N ILE A 91 14.23 -1.29 1.69
CA ILE A 91 13.47 -0.35 2.52
C ILE A 91 12.57 -1.13 3.50
N THR A 92 11.94 -2.22 3.06
CA THR A 92 11.13 -3.10 3.91
C THR A 92 11.93 -3.63 5.10
N THR A 93 13.12 -4.14 4.85
CA THR A 93 14.05 -4.62 5.89
C THR A 93 14.46 -3.50 6.85
N ARG A 94 14.71 -2.29 6.35
CA ARG A 94 15.02 -1.13 7.19
C ARG A 94 13.83 -0.75 8.07
N LEU A 95 12.63 -0.71 7.54
CA LEU A 95 11.40 -0.44 8.29
C LEU A 95 11.16 -1.50 9.37
N ALA A 96 11.43 -2.78 9.06
CA ALA A 96 11.34 -3.87 10.02
C ALA A 96 12.33 -3.68 11.19
N ARG A 97 13.57 -3.28 10.93
CA ARG A 97 14.51 -2.96 12.01
C ARG A 97 14.05 -1.77 12.86
N MET A 98 13.56 -0.71 12.20
CA MET A 98 13.04 0.47 12.89
C MET A 98 11.84 0.15 13.78
N SER A 99 10.97 -0.78 13.37
CA SER A 99 9.77 -1.14 14.14
C SER A 99 10.08 -1.75 15.51
N HIS A 100 11.28 -2.30 15.69
CA HIS A 100 11.76 -2.85 16.98
C HIS A 100 12.57 -1.85 17.81
N GLN A 101 12.71 -0.61 17.36
CA GLN A 101 13.48 0.43 18.03
C GLN A 101 12.59 1.57 18.52
N LYS A 102 13.04 2.28 19.59
CA LYS A 102 12.40 3.53 20.00
C LYS A 102 12.44 4.55 18.85
N PRO A 103 11.38 5.34 18.67
CA PRO A 103 10.18 5.42 19.48
C PRO A 103 9.05 4.46 19.07
N TRP A 104 9.24 3.54 18.13
CA TRP A 104 8.19 2.77 17.46
C TRP A 104 7.83 1.45 18.14
N ALA A 105 8.80 0.84 18.84
CA ALA A 105 8.71 -0.54 19.33
C ALA A 105 7.46 -0.80 20.19
N GLU A 106 7.18 0.06 21.13
CA GLU A 106 6.03 -0.10 22.03
C GLU A 106 4.70 -0.06 21.27
N SER A 107 4.50 0.97 20.46
CA SER A 107 3.28 1.10 19.66
C SER A 107 3.12 -0.01 18.62
N MET A 108 4.23 -0.49 18.05
CA MET A 108 4.22 -1.62 17.13
C MET A 108 3.78 -2.92 17.80
N MET A 109 4.19 -3.15 19.04
CA MET A 109 3.79 -4.34 19.80
C MET A 109 2.27 -4.42 19.95
N TYR A 110 1.59 -3.30 20.20
CA TYR A 110 0.13 -3.26 20.26
C TYR A 110 -0.52 -3.47 18.88
N LEU A 111 0.01 -2.84 17.84
CA LEU A 111 -0.55 -2.97 16.49
C LEU A 111 -0.41 -4.39 15.94
N MET A 112 0.69 -5.07 16.24
CA MET A 112 0.93 -6.45 15.76
C MET A 112 0.03 -7.49 16.43
N GLN A 113 -0.67 -7.16 17.51
CA GLN A 113 -1.70 -8.02 18.11
C GLN A 113 -3.01 -8.02 17.30
N LEU A 114 -3.21 -7.02 16.46
CA LEU A 114 -4.40 -6.92 15.64
C LEU A 114 -4.27 -7.83 14.41
N PRO A 115 -5.30 -8.63 14.09
CA PRO A 115 -5.24 -9.52 12.94
C PRO A 115 -5.04 -8.74 11.63
N GLY A 116 -4.18 -9.26 10.76
CA GLY A 116 -3.88 -8.64 9.46
C GLY A 116 -2.89 -7.47 9.50
N PHE A 117 -2.46 -7.02 10.69
CA PHE A 117 -1.39 -6.03 10.77
C PHE A 117 -0.02 -6.68 10.61
N GLY A 118 0.74 -6.18 9.64
CA GLY A 118 2.16 -6.49 9.45
C GLY A 118 3.03 -5.26 9.69
N VAL A 119 4.34 -5.42 9.57
CA VAL A 119 5.32 -4.34 9.79
C VAL A 119 4.98 -3.10 8.95
N ILE A 120 4.70 -3.27 7.66
CA ILE A 120 4.45 -2.13 6.76
C ILE A 120 3.15 -1.42 7.08
N THR A 121 2.08 -2.15 7.36
CA THR A 121 0.79 -1.57 7.75
C THR A 121 0.90 -0.85 9.08
N GLY A 122 1.53 -1.46 10.09
CA GLY A 122 1.75 -0.85 11.39
C GLY A 122 2.61 0.42 11.32
N MET A 123 3.76 0.36 10.65
CA MET A 123 4.62 1.53 10.45
C MET A 123 3.92 2.64 9.63
N THR A 124 3.04 2.27 8.68
CA THR A 124 2.24 3.26 7.94
C THR A 124 1.24 3.94 8.87
N VAL A 125 0.57 3.21 9.74
CA VAL A 125 -0.33 3.78 10.75
C VAL A 125 0.42 4.72 11.68
N LEU A 126 1.56 4.29 12.25
CA LEU A 126 2.37 5.12 13.14
C LEU A 126 2.90 6.39 12.44
N GLY A 127 3.37 6.24 11.21
CA GLY A 127 3.81 7.37 10.40
C GLY A 127 2.68 8.36 10.07
N ALA A 128 1.47 7.86 9.85
CA ALA A 128 0.30 8.70 9.58
C ALA A 128 -0.18 9.41 10.85
N ILE A 129 -0.30 8.70 11.96
CA ILE A 129 -0.75 9.22 13.24
C ILE A 129 0.31 10.19 13.83
N GLY A 130 1.58 9.79 13.83
CA GLY A 130 2.65 10.50 14.53
C GLY A 130 2.50 10.36 16.03
N GLU A 131 1.91 11.37 16.70
CA GLU A 131 1.60 11.34 18.13
C GLU A 131 0.10 11.13 18.34
N ILE A 132 -0.25 10.12 19.13
CA ILE A 132 -1.66 9.80 19.38
C ILE A 132 -2.37 10.88 20.21
N THR A 133 -1.63 11.55 21.08
CA THR A 133 -2.13 12.61 21.96
C THR A 133 -2.70 13.83 21.24
N ARG A 134 -2.37 14.00 19.94
CA ARG A 134 -2.95 15.06 19.11
C ARG A 134 -4.42 14.84 18.75
N PHE A 135 -4.95 13.66 18.99
CA PHE A 135 -6.35 13.34 18.72
C PHE A 135 -7.12 13.31 20.04
N GLU A 136 -8.09 14.20 20.17
CA GLU A 136 -8.92 14.32 21.38
C GLU A 136 -9.80 13.09 21.62
N SER A 137 -10.12 12.35 20.55
CA SER A 137 -10.99 11.18 20.63
C SER A 137 -10.72 10.18 19.48
N PRO A 138 -11.12 8.90 19.64
CA PRO A 138 -11.08 7.93 18.56
C PRO A 138 -11.87 8.37 17.31
N ARG A 139 -12.93 9.15 17.49
CA ARG A 139 -13.74 9.71 16.39
C ARG A 139 -12.93 10.70 15.55
N HIS A 140 -12.10 11.53 16.17
CA HIS A 140 -11.18 12.44 15.47
C HIS A 140 -10.17 11.65 14.62
N LEU A 141 -9.61 10.57 15.13
CA LEU A 141 -8.71 9.70 14.37
C LEU A 141 -9.43 9.02 13.19
N ALA A 142 -10.65 8.54 13.40
CA ALA A 142 -11.49 7.96 12.35
C ALA A 142 -11.82 8.99 11.24
N SER A 143 -12.13 10.22 11.63
CA SER A 143 -12.31 11.33 10.68
C SER A 143 -11.05 11.63 9.89
N TYR A 144 -9.91 11.69 10.55
CA TYR A 144 -8.60 11.92 9.94
C TYR A 144 -8.22 10.84 8.92
N SER A 145 -8.70 9.61 9.10
CA SER A 145 -8.52 8.53 8.13
C SER A 145 -9.51 8.59 6.94
N GLY A 146 -10.58 9.36 7.07
CA GLY A 146 -11.69 9.41 6.12
C GLY A 146 -12.53 8.14 6.09
N LEU A 147 -12.58 7.41 7.21
CA LEU A 147 -13.39 6.19 7.38
C LEU A 147 -14.77 6.47 7.97
N ILE A 148 -15.06 7.71 8.31
CA ILE A 148 -16.38 8.11 8.80
C ILE A 148 -17.37 8.14 7.63
N PRO A 149 -18.59 7.59 7.81
CA PRO A 149 -19.65 7.76 6.83
C PRO A 149 -19.97 9.25 6.63
N GLY A 150 -20.09 9.68 5.38
CA GLY A 150 -20.66 10.99 5.07
C GLY A 150 -22.11 11.03 5.52
N LEU A 151 -22.55 12.16 6.05
CA LEU A 151 -23.96 12.43 6.34
C LEU A 151 -24.48 13.43 5.32
N GLU A 152 -25.58 13.11 4.69
CA GLU A 152 -26.34 14.06 3.87
C GLU A 152 -27.64 14.37 4.60
N GLN A 153 -27.75 15.62 5.02
CA GLN A 153 -28.96 16.13 5.60
C GLN A 153 -29.69 16.97 4.54
N SER A 154 -30.81 16.49 4.08
CA SER A 154 -31.73 17.26 3.22
C SER A 154 -33.06 17.41 3.95
N GLY A 155 -33.26 18.57 4.55
CA GLY A 155 -34.42 18.84 5.43
C GLY A 155 -34.42 17.92 6.66
N GLU A 156 -35.51 17.24 6.92
CA GLU A 156 -35.66 16.32 8.05
C GLU A 156 -35.12 14.88 7.78
N LYS A 157 -34.66 14.57 6.56
CA LYS A 157 -34.20 13.23 6.19
C LYS A 157 -32.68 13.16 6.28
N LEU A 158 -32.19 12.37 7.24
CA LEU A 158 -30.77 11.97 7.37
C LEU A 158 -30.53 10.73 6.50
N ARG A 159 -29.66 10.83 5.49
CA ARG A 159 -29.19 9.67 4.70
C ARG A 159 -27.72 9.45 4.99
N GLY A 160 -27.36 8.22 5.40
CA GLY A 160 -25.97 7.79 5.51
C GLY A 160 -25.37 7.67 4.11
N LYS A 161 -24.27 8.38 3.84
CA LYS A 161 -23.45 8.22 2.63
C LYS A 161 -22.34 7.20 2.87
N LYS A 162 -21.72 6.75 1.78
CA LYS A 162 -20.45 6.00 1.83
C LYS A 162 -19.38 6.81 2.57
N ILE A 163 -18.31 6.16 3.00
CA ILE A 163 -17.17 6.82 3.66
C ILE A 163 -16.70 8.04 2.84
N THR A 164 -16.35 9.12 3.52
CA THR A 164 -16.01 10.41 2.88
C THR A 164 -14.79 10.33 1.98
N LYS A 165 -13.82 9.46 2.31
CA LYS A 165 -12.51 9.33 1.64
C LYS A 165 -11.67 10.62 1.64
N GLU A 166 -12.06 11.66 2.38
CA GLU A 166 -11.40 12.96 2.43
C GLU A 166 -10.17 12.99 3.35
N GLY A 167 -9.96 11.92 4.13
CA GLY A 167 -8.83 11.79 5.05
C GLY A 167 -7.53 11.26 4.41
N ARG A 168 -6.54 10.99 5.27
CA ARG A 168 -5.23 10.47 4.85
C ARG A 168 -5.34 9.13 4.12
N LYS A 169 -4.94 9.13 2.85
CA LYS A 169 -5.02 7.95 1.98
C LYS A 169 -4.16 6.78 2.47
N ASP A 170 -2.97 7.08 3.00
CA ASP A 170 -2.05 6.07 3.52
C ASP A 170 -2.59 5.36 4.77
N LEU A 171 -3.18 6.12 5.71
CA LEU A 171 -3.80 5.56 6.90
C LEU A 171 -5.00 4.69 6.54
N ARG A 172 -5.88 5.18 5.68
CA ARG A 172 -7.04 4.42 5.20
C ARG A 172 -6.63 3.13 4.50
N TRP A 173 -5.62 3.21 3.62
CA TRP A 173 -5.07 2.03 2.96
C TRP A 173 -4.54 1.00 3.97
N ALA A 174 -3.78 1.43 4.97
CA ALA A 174 -3.22 0.53 5.98
C ALA A 174 -4.32 -0.20 6.77
N ILE A 175 -5.37 0.51 7.19
CA ILE A 175 -6.49 -0.07 7.93
C ILE A 175 -7.30 -1.02 7.03
N GLN A 176 -7.58 -0.66 5.78
CA GLN A 176 -8.29 -1.54 4.85
C GLN A 176 -7.48 -2.79 4.50
N SER A 177 -6.17 -2.65 4.27
CA SER A 177 -5.29 -3.77 3.95
C SER A 177 -5.17 -4.75 5.12
N SER A 178 -5.12 -4.27 6.36
CA SER A 178 -5.09 -5.15 7.54
C SER A 178 -6.40 -5.92 7.67
N TRP A 179 -7.54 -5.27 7.42
CA TRP A 179 -8.85 -5.93 7.46
C TRP A 179 -8.95 -7.07 6.43
N THR A 180 -8.54 -6.85 5.18
CA THR A 180 -8.58 -7.88 4.14
C THR A 180 -7.62 -9.03 4.41
N ASN A 181 -6.45 -8.77 4.99
CA ASN A 181 -5.46 -9.79 5.32
C ASN A 181 -5.80 -10.57 6.60
N GLY A 182 -6.58 -9.97 7.51
CA GLY A 182 -7.03 -10.59 8.76
C GLY A 182 -8.25 -11.52 8.63
N GLY A 183 -8.71 -11.81 7.41
CA GLY A 183 -9.88 -12.67 7.17
C GLY A 183 -11.23 -11.98 7.34
N GLY A 184 -11.24 -10.64 7.46
CA GLY A 184 -12.46 -9.85 7.44
C GLY A 184 -13.06 -9.82 6.04
N SER A 185 -14.28 -10.34 5.87
CA SER A 185 -15.05 -10.11 4.64
C SER A 185 -15.26 -8.60 4.46
N SER A 186 -14.99 -8.10 3.25
CA SER A 186 -15.24 -6.69 2.91
C SER A 186 -16.69 -6.33 3.21
N PRO A 187 -16.97 -5.23 3.93
CA PRO A 187 -18.35 -4.80 4.20
C PRO A 187 -19.11 -4.37 2.93
N ALA A 188 -18.49 -4.40 1.76
CA ALA A 188 -19.10 -4.00 0.48
C ALA A 188 -19.96 -5.10 -0.17
N GLY A 189 -20.26 -6.21 0.51
CA GLY A 189 -20.97 -7.37 -0.06
C GLY A 189 -22.21 -7.83 0.69
N ARG A 190 -22.88 -6.97 1.49
CA ARG A 190 -24.22 -7.25 1.98
C ARG A 190 -25.15 -6.17 1.47
N GLU A 191 -25.63 -6.36 0.25
CA GLU A 191 -26.89 -5.80 -0.18
C GLU A 191 -28.02 -6.65 0.41
N VAL A 192 -28.88 -6.00 1.17
CA VAL A 192 -30.25 -6.42 1.43
C VAL A 192 -31.14 -5.47 0.69
#